data_9ee4af9108ceaa80e4bfe4121dd2a457
#
_entry.id   9ee4af9108ceaa80e4bfe4121dd2a457
#
_cell.length_a   1.000
_cell.length_b   1.000
_cell.length_c   1.000
_cell.angle_alpha   90.00
_cell.angle_beta   90.00
_cell.angle_gamma   90.00
#
_symmetry.space_group_name_H-M   'P 1'
#
loop_
_entity.id
_entity.type
_entity.pdbx_description
1 polymer ?
#
loop_
_entity_poly.entity_id
_entity_poly.type
_entity_poly.pdbx_seq_one_letter_code
_entity_poly.pdbx_strand_id
1 'polypeptide(L)'
;MLIDASALPRPPKRLMPGVVHLPNFLELEQQAELVVQTREIARSVAGTPVAMRRPVVGRGQMKAHLLSLGWFWATNPYRLVRQVDGYAVPPVPDNFQDIADQVLAAAREVDEAVGETIRVETALVNFYPPGAGMGEHVDAEEEAENPVVSLSIGDDILFRIEGREVLLMSGDALVFGGPARRARHGVAGARAGTGPNETGLKEGRINITMRQVHR
;
A
#
# COMPACT_ATOMS: atom_id res chain seq x y z
N MET A 1 -32.77 -12.51 -11.51
CA MET A 1 -32.19 -11.36 -10.81
C MET A 1 -30.73 -11.74 -10.52
N LEU A 2 -29.79 -11.16 -11.23
CA LEU A 2 -28.36 -11.39 -10.98
C LEU A 2 -28.01 -10.65 -9.68
N ILE A 3 -27.53 -11.37 -8.69
CA ILE A 3 -26.99 -10.75 -7.46
C ILE A 3 -25.67 -10.10 -7.86
N ASP A 4 -25.54 -8.80 -7.60
CA ASP A 4 -24.27 -8.12 -7.75
C ASP A 4 -23.24 -8.76 -6.80
N ALA A 5 -22.17 -9.32 -7.35
CA ALA A 5 -21.16 -10.00 -6.55
C ALA A 5 -20.47 -9.04 -5.55
N SER A 6 -20.50 -7.73 -5.80
CA SER A 6 -19.99 -6.71 -4.88
C SER A 6 -20.86 -6.55 -3.62
N ALA A 7 -22.14 -6.94 -3.70
CA ALA A 7 -23.08 -6.88 -2.59
C ALA A 7 -22.99 -8.09 -1.64
N LEU A 8 -22.17 -9.11 -1.97
CA LEU A 8 -21.97 -10.26 -1.09
C LEU A 8 -21.03 -9.89 0.07
N PRO A 9 -21.33 -10.35 1.31
CA PRO A 9 -20.43 -10.15 2.44
C PRO A 9 -19.04 -10.72 2.15
N ARG A 10 -18.02 -9.90 2.34
CA ARG A 10 -16.62 -10.30 2.24
C ARG A 10 -16.00 -10.28 3.65
N PRO A 11 -16.02 -11.40 4.40
CA PRO A 11 -15.46 -11.42 5.75
C PRO A 11 -13.93 -11.30 5.74
N PRO A 12 -13.34 -10.81 6.83
CA PRO A 12 -11.91 -10.89 7.07
C PRO A 12 -11.39 -12.30 6.86
N LYS A 13 -10.20 -12.43 6.26
CA LYS A 13 -9.67 -13.74 5.88
C LYS A 13 -8.18 -13.85 6.10
N ARG A 14 -7.77 -14.89 6.81
CA ARG A 14 -6.38 -15.35 6.83
C ARG A 14 -6.06 -16.05 5.51
N LEU A 15 -5.12 -15.51 4.74
CA LEU A 15 -4.67 -16.12 3.48
C LEU A 15 -3.63 -17.21 3.73
N MET A 16 -2.72 -16.96 4.67
CA MET A 16 -1.70 -17.87 5.17
C MET A 16 -1.23 -17.36 6.54
N PRO A 17 -0.43 -18.12 7.32
CA PRO A 17 0.12 -17.64 8.57
C PRO A 17 0.85 -16.30 8.40
N GLY A 18 0.41 -15.29 9.16
CA GLY A 18 0.95 -13.93 9.09
C GLY A 18 0.42 -13.07 7.95
N VAL A 19 -0.57 -13.51 7.16
CA VAL A 19 -1.19 -12.71 6.09
C VAL A 19 -2.70 -12.65 6.28
N VAL A 20 -3.22 -11.45 6.49
CA VAL A 20 -4.65 -11.19 6.70
C VAL A 20 -5.16 -10.16 5.71
N HIS A 21 -6.29 -10.46 5.06
CA HIS A 21 -7.07 -9.57 4.23
C HIS A 21 -8.32 -9.11 4.99
N LEU A 22 -8.51 -7.80 5.06
CA LEU A 22 -9.63 -7.12 5.69
C LEU A 22 -10.42 -6.37 4.61
N PRO A 23 -11.47 -6.99 4.05
CA PRO A 23 -12.29 -6.34 3.03
C PRO A 23 -13.11 -5.19 3.60
N ASN A 24 -13.29 -4.11 2.80
CA ASN A 24 -14.10 -2.93 3.15
C ASN A 24 -13.69 -2.32 4.51
N PHE A 25 -12.41 -2.29 4.81
CA PHE A 25 -11.91 -1.77 6.08
C PHE A 25 -12.07 -0.24 6.17
N LEU A 26 -11.83 0.46 5.05
CA LEU A 26 -11.99 1.91 4.97
C LEU A 26 -13.36 2.26 4.41
N GLU A 27 -14.09 3.13 5.11
CA GLU A 27 -15.30 3.73 4.60
C GLU A 27 -15.01 4.65 3.40
N LEU A 28 -16.01 4.89 2.52
CA LEU A 28 -15.82 5.72 1.32
C LEU A 28 -15.32 7.13 1.62
N GLU A 29 -15.77 7.74 2.71
CA GLU A 29 -15.33 9.06 3.15
C GLU A 29 -13.84 9.06 3.50
N GLN A 30 -13.38 8.08 4.28
CA GLN A 30 -11.97 7.91 4.62
C GLN A 30 -11.09 7.68 3.37
N GLN A 31 -11.59 6.90 2.41
CA GLN A 31 -10.91 6.69 1.13
C GLN A 31 -10.75 8.00 0.35
N ALA A 32 -11.82 8.82 0.28
CA ALA A 32 -11.79 10.12 -0.38
C ALA A 32 -10.81 11.09 0.29
N GLU A 33 -10.81 11.15 1.61
CA GLU A 33 -9.86 11.95 2.39
C GLU A 33 -8.41 11.55 2.11
N LEU A 34 -8.09 10.25 2.09
CA LEU A 34 -6.76 9.74 1.78
C LEU A 34 -6.34 10.06 0.34
N VAL A 35 -7.27 10.04 -0.62
CA VAL A 35 -7.01 10.45 -2.01
C VAL A 35 -6.67 11.93 -2.08
N VAL A 36 -7.43 12.80 -1.38
CA VAL A 36 -7.15 14.25 -1.33
C VAL A 36 -5.79 14.50 -0.69
N GLN A 37 -5.56 13.93 0.50
CA GLN A 37 -4.32 14.11 1.27
C GLN A 37 -3.08 13.69 0.47
N THR A 38 -3.10 12.51 -0.16
CA THR A 38 -1.96 12.02 -0.94
C THR A 38 -1.71 12.85 -2.20
N ARG A 39 -2.75 13.37 -2.83
CA ARG A 39 -2.62 14.32 -3.96
C ARG A 39 -2.02 15.66 -3.55
N GLU A 40 -2.40 16.19 -2.40
CA GLU A 40 -1.86 17.45 -1.87
C GLU A 40 -0.37 17.29 -1.57
N ILE A 41 0.03 16.20 -0.93
CA ILE A 41 1.44 15.92 -0.67
C ILE A 41 2.20 15.76 -2.01
N ALA A 42 1.67 15.02 -2.97
CA ALA A 42 2.30 14.86 -4.27
C ALA A 42 2.49 16.20 -5.01
N ARG A 43 1.50 17.12 -4.91
CA ARG A 43 1.60 18.46 -5.50
C ARG A 43 2.62 19.33 -4.79
N SER A 44 2.72 19.26 -3.46
CA SER A 44 3.65 20.08 -2.66
C SER A 44 5.11 19.81 -3.00
N VAL A 45 5.45 18.61 -3.48
CA VAL A 45 6.81 18.22 -3.87
C VAL A 45 7.01 18.11 -5.38
N ALA A 46 6.02 18.51 -6.17
CA ALA A 46 6.12 18.43 -7.64
C ALA A 46 7.34 19.22 -8.17
N GLY A 47 8.06 18.64 -9.12
CA GLY A 47 9.27 19.24 -9.70
C GLY A 47 10.53 19.12 -8.84
N THR A 48 10.47 18.47 -7.67
CA THR A 48 11.62 18.22 -6.81
C THR A 48 12.15 16.79 -6.98
N PRO A 49 13.38 16.48 -6.53
CA PRO A 49 13.92 15.12 -6.54
C PRO A 49 13.13 14.10 -5.70
N VAL A 50 12.32 14.56 -4.73
CA VAL A 50 11.47 13.72 -3.88
C VAL A 50 10.02 13.62 -4.39
N ALA A 51 9.72 14.18 -5.57
CA ALA A 51 8.40 14.09 -6.19
C ALA A 51 7.98 12.65 -6.51
N MET A 52 6.68 12.46 -6.68
CA MET A 52 6.14 11.19 -7.22
C MET A 52 6.79 10.87 -8.55
N ARG A 53 7.31 9.67 -8.69
CA ARG A 53 8.09 9.25 -9.86
C ARG A 53 7.81 7.81 -10.27
N ARG A 54 8.27 7.44 -11.45
CA ARG A 54 8.35 6.05 -11.90
C ARG A 54 9.79 5.57 -11.72
N PRO A 55 10.09 4.77 -10.69
CA PRO A 55 11.47 4.30 -10.45
C PRO A 55 12.02 3.48 -11.61
N VAL A 56 13.32 3.58 -11.82
CA VAL A 56 14.07 2.64 -12.67
C VAL A 56 14.58 1.52 -11.78
N VAL A 57 14.25 0.29 -12.13
CA VAL A 57 14.63 -0.92 -11.39
C VAL A 57 15.33 -1.87 -12.38
N GLY A 58 16.59 -2.16 -12.13
CA GLY A 58 17.40 -2.92 -13.08
C GLY A 58 17.48 -2.20 -14.44
N ARG A 59 17.03 -2.86 -15.50
CA ARG A 59 17.00 -2.32 -16.87
C ARG A 59 15.63 -1.77 -17.28
N GLY A 60 14.64 -1.80 -16.39
CA GLY A 60 13.26 -1.40 -16.67
C GLY A 60 12.81 -0.20 -15.84
N GLN A 61 11.77 0.49 -16.34
CA GLN A 61 11.07 1.52 -15.59
C GLN A 61 9.74 0.95 -15.11
N MET A 62 9.42 1.15 -13.83
CA MET A 62 8.15 0.75 -13.26
C MET A 62 6.99 1.44 -13.98
N LYS A 63 5.86 0.73 -14.12
CA LYS A 63 4.62 1.33 -14.62
C LYS A 63 3.88 2.10 -13.53
N ALA A 64 4.03 1.69 -12.28
CA ALA A 64 3.49 2.40 -11.12
C ALA A 64 4.31 3.67 -10.83
N HIS A 65 3.62 4.69 -10.29
CA HIS A 65 4.23 5.90 -9.79
C HIS A 65 4.33 5.80 -8.27
N LEU A 66 5.48 6.15 -7.69
CA LEU A 66 5.77 6.03 -6.28
C LEU A 66 6.07 7.40 -5.67
N LEU A 67 5.38 7.74 -4.57
CA LEU A 67 5.71 8.83 -3.68
C LEU A 67 6.15 8.23 -2.34
N SER A 68 7.35 8.60 -1.89
CA SER A 68 7.87 8.17 -0.61
C SER A 68 7.56 9.22 0.47
N LEU A 69 7.14 8.75 1.66
CA LEU A 69 6.89 9.58 2.84
C LEU A 69 7.76 9.09 4.00
N GLY A 70 8.28 10.01 4.82
CA GLY A 70 9.19 9.72 5.92
C GLY A 70 10.60 9.33 5.47
N TRP A 71 10.71 8.26 4.69
CA TRP A 71 11.96 7.80 4.09
C TRP A 71 11.79 7.59 2.58
N PHE A 72 12.75 8.09 1.80
CA PHE A 72 12.76 7.92 0.37
C PHE A 72 13.38 6.60 -0.03
N TRP A 73 12.66 5.81 -0.80
CA TRP A 73 13.16 4.58 -1.38
C TRP A 73 13.98 4.88 -2.64
N ALA A 74 15.30 4.92 -2.48
CA ALA A 74 16.25 5.05 -3.57
C ALA A 74 16.53 3.68 -4.21
N THR A 75 16.67 3.63 -5.54
CA THR A 75 16.82 2.37 -6.29
C THR A 75 18.21 2.15 -6.88
N ASN A 76 19.12 3.10 -6.72
CA ASN A 76 20.48 2.97 -7.25
C ASN A 76 21.50 3.72 -6.35
N PRO A 77 22.13 3.06 -5.38
CA PRO A 77 21.81 1.73 -4.85
C PRO A 77 20.49 1.72 -4.06
N TYR A 78 19.95 0.54 -3.77
CA TYR A 78 18.80 0.38 -2.89
C TYR A 78 19.15 0.86 -1.48
N ARG A 79 18.41 1.85 -0.99
CA ARG A 79 18.57 2.39 0.38
C ARG A 79 17.41 3.30 0.74
N LEU A 80 17.20 3.48 2.04
CA LEU A 80 16.28 4.47 2.59
C LEU A 80 17.07 5.72 3.00
N VAL A 81 16.62 6.91 2.59
CA VAL A 81 17.24 8.20 2.90
C VAL A 81 16.20 9.24 3.31
N ARG A 82 16.58 10.20 4.15
CA ARG A 82 15.70 11.29 4.61
C ARG A 82 15.64 12.49 3.66
N GLN A 83 16.58 12.57 2.73
CA GLN A 83 16.65 13.66 1.75
C GLN A 83 17.30 13.21 0.45
N VAL A 84 16.97 13.89 -0.63
CA VAL A 84 17.55 13.69 -1.97
C VAL A 84 17.94 15.07 -2.50
N ASP A 85 19.21 15.26 -2.86
CA ASP A 85 19.77 16.51 -3.41
C ASP A 85 19.39 17.75 -2.58
N GLY A 86 19.39 17.62 -1.24
CA GLY A 86 19.06 18.68 -0.30
C GLY A 86 17.54 18.87 -0.03
N TYR A 87 16.68 18.17 -0.73
CA TYR A 87 15.23 18.20 -0.50
C TYR A 87 14.83 17.14 0.52
N ALA A 88 14.16 17.58 1.60
CA ALA A 88 13.63 16.67 2.61
C ALA A 88 12.47 15.83 2.04
N VAL A 89 12.41 14.55 2.44
CA VAL A 89 11.26 13.68 2.15
C VAL A 89 10.05 14.20 2.92
N PRO A 90 8.86 14.29 2.31
CA PRO A 90 7.64 14.67 3.02
C PRO A 90 7.42 13.78 4.25
N PRO A 91 6.97 14.33 5.38
CA PRO A 91 6.68 13.51 6.56
C PRO A 91 5.51 12.55 6.29
N VAL A 92 5.47 11.49 7.06
CA VAL A 92 4.27 10.63 7.14
C VAL A 92 3.18 11.41 7.86
N PRO A 93 1.95 11.49 7.34
CA PRO A 93 0.83 12.10 8.06
C PRO A 93 0.49 11.37 9.36
N ASP A 94 0.13 12.12 10.41
CA ASP A 94 -0.13 11.57 11.75
C ASP A 94 -1.28 10.54 11.74
N ASN A 95 -2.33 10.78 10.95
CA ASN A 95 -3.47 9.86 10.81
C ASN A 95 -3.10 8.47 10.25
N PHE A 96 -1.92 8.33 9.61
CA PHE A 96 -1.47 7.02 9.12
C PHE A 96 -1.12 6.08 10.28
N GLN A 97 -0.64 6.60 11.42
CA GLN A 97 -0.41 5.79 12.61
C GLN A 97 -1.74 5.24 13.16
N ASP A 98 -2.75 6.09 13.31
CA ASP A 98 -4.06 5.67 13.82
C ASP A 98 -4.72 4.62 12.93
N ILE A 99 -4.62 4.79 11.59
CA ILE A 99 -5.14 3.81 10.64
C ILE A 99 -4.37 2.49 10.74
N ALA A 100 -3.05 2.54 10.83
CA ALA A 100 -2.22 1.34 10.95
C ALA A 100 -2.55 0.55 12.23
N ASP A 101 -2.74 1.24 13.35
CA ASP A 101 -3.09 0.62 14.64
C ASP A 101 -4.46 -0.06 14.58
N GLN A 102 -5.46 0.57 13.96
CA GLN A 102 -6.79 0.00 13.76
C GLN A 102 -6.74 -1.24 12.83
N VAL A 103 -6.01 -1.16 11.73
CA VAL A 103 -5.83 -2.29 10.79
C VAL A 103 -5.15 -3.46 11.48
N LEU A 104 -4.09 -3.21 12.25
CA LEU A 104 -3.36 -4.27 12.95
C LEU A 104 -4.20 -4.90 14.06
N ALA A 105 -4.97 -4.11 14.80
CA ALA A 105 -5.89 -4.64 15.82
C ALA A 105 -6.89 -5.61 15.17
N ALA A 106 -7.55 -5.20 14.08
CA ALA A 106 -8.49 -6.05 13.36
C ALA A 106 -7.83 -7.30 12.73
N ALA A 107 -6.60 -7.15 12.20
CA ALA A 107 -5.88 -8.27 11.61
C ALA A 107 -5.48 -9.33 12.66
N ARG A 108 -5.11 -8.92 13.87
CA ARG A 108 -4.75 -9.81 14.98
C ARG A 108 -5.92 -10.63 15.50
N GLU A 109 -7.15 -10.11 15.42
CA GLU A 109 -8.36 -10.90 15.72
C GLU A 109 -8.53 -12.10 14.78
N VAL A 110 -7.99 -11.99 13.55
CA VAL A 110 -8.05 -13.05 12.53
C VAL A 110 -6.84 -13.98 12.60
N ASP A 111 -5.64 -13.42 12.83
CA ASP A 111 -4.38 -14.16 12.94
C ASP A 111 -3.35 -13.39 13.79
N GLU A 112 -3.11 -13.82 15.01
CA GLU A 112 -2.08 -13.22 15.89
C GLU A 112 -0.66 -13.28 15.29
N ALA A 113 -0.41 -14.22 14.36
CA ALA A 113 0.88 -14.38 13.73
C ALA A 113 1.30 -13.21 12.82
N VAL A 114 0.40 -12.24 12.51
CA VAL A 114 0.78 -11.00 11.80
C VAL A 114 1.78 -10.16 12.58
N GLY A 115 1.89 -10.34 13.90
CA GLY A 115 2.76 -9.58 14.78
C GLY A 115 2.02 -8.48 15.53
N GLU A 116 2.78 -7.64 16.26
CA GLU A 116 2.18 -6.65 17.15
C GLU A 116 1.90 -5.32 16.45
N THR A 117 2.49 -4.26 16.94
CA THR A 117 2.30 -2.89 16.43
C THR A 117 3.43 -2.48 15.51
N ILE A 118 3.23 -1.39 14.77
CA ILE A 118 4.30 -0.69 14.04
C ILE A 118 4.35 0.77 14.51
N ARG A 119 5.53 1.35 14.47
CA ARG A 119 5.69 2.79 14.38
C ARG A 119 5.78 3.13 12.90
N VAL A 120 4.82 3.88 12.37
CA VAL A 120 4.80 4.23 10.95
C VAL A 120 5.90 5.26 10.69
N GLU A 121 7.08 4.80 10.31
CA GLU A 121 8.24 5.64 10.01
C GLU A 121 8.34 5.97 8.52
N THR A 122 7.77 5.11 7.67
CA THR A 122 7.72 5.32 6.23
C THR A 122 6.40 4.85 5.64
N ALA A 123 5.97 5.53 4.58
CA ALA A 123 4.90 5.05 3.73
C ALA A 123 5.24 5.23 2.25
N LEU A 124 4.90 4.25 1.43
CA LEU A 124 4.91 4.37 -0.02
C LEU A 124 3.49 4.55 -0.52
N VAL A 125 3.24 5.65 -1.20
CA VAL A 125 2.01 5.89 -1.95
C VAL A 125 2.27 5.49 -3.39
N ASN A 126 1.73 4.34 -3.79
CA ASN A 126 1.89 3.79 -5.12
C ASN A 126 0.64 4.07 -5.94
N PHE A 127 0.76 4.82 -7.02
CA PHE A 127 -0.32 4.99 -7.99
C PHE A 127 -0.11 4.05 -9.17
N TYR A 128 -1.09 3.21 -9.42
CA TYR A 128 -1.15 2.27 -10.54
C TYR A 128 -2.14 2.80 -11.57
N PRO A 129 -1.70 3.36 -12.70
CA PRO A 129 -2.58 3.61 -13.84
C PRO A 129 -3.30 2.33 -14.30
N PRO A 130 -4.40 2.42 -15.04
CA PRO A 130 -5.08 1.26 -15.61
C PRO A 130 -4.11 0.30 -16.32
N GLY A 131 -4.19 -0.99 -16.01
CA GLY A 131 -3.31 -2.03 -16.54
C GLY A 131 -1.89 -2.06 -15.95
N ALA A 132 -1.52 -1.12 -15.07
CA ALA A 132 -0.23 -1.16 -14.38
C ALA A 132 -0.26 -2.15 -13.22
N GLY A 133 0.84 -2.87 -13.06
CA GLY A 133 1.08 -3.79 -11.96
C GLY A 133 2.51 -3.66 -11.46
N MET A 134 2.90 -4.54 -10.55
CA MET A 134 4.25 -4.65 -10.00
C MET A 134 4.64 -6.13 -9.93
N GLY A 135 5.79 -6.48 -10.49
CA GLY A 135 6.33 -7.83 -10.44
C GLY A 135 6.57 -8.28 -9.00
N GLU A 136 6.70 -9.58 -8.82
CA GLU A 136 6.95 -10.14 -7.49
C GLU A 136 8.33 -9.73 -6.96
N HIS A 137 8.34 -9.25 -5.71
CA HIS A 137 9.50 -8.77 -4.97
C HIS A 137 9.36 -9.09 -3.48
N VAL A 138 10.38 -8.78 -2.72
CA VAL A 138 10.39 -8.83 -1.26
C VAL A 138 10.72 -7.44 -0.75
N ASP A 139 9.99 -6.97 0.26
CA ASP A 139 10.32 -5.75 1.00
C ASP A 139 11.47 -6.04 1.97
N ALA A 140 12.67 -5.55 1.67
CA ALA A 140 13.89 -5.94 2.37
C ALA A 140 14.78 -4.76 2.81
N GLU A 141 14.36 -3.53 2.55
CA GLU A 141 15.17 -2.34 2.85
C GLU A 141 15.06 -1.87 4.30
N GLU A 142 14.03 -2.31 5.03
CA GLU A 142 13.84 -1.99 6.44
C GLU A 142 14.61 -2.96 7.35
N GLU A 143 15.16 -2.44 8.46
CA GLU A 143 15.78 -3.27 9.51
C GLU A 143 14.73 -3.94 10.40
N ALA A 144 13.55 -3.33 10.51
CA ALA A 144 12.45 -3.82 11.31
C ALA A 144 11.77 -5.04 10.69
N GLU A 145 11.40 -5.99 11.53
CA GLU A 145 10.62 -7.18 11.17
C GLU A 145 9.12 -7.02 11.53
N ASN A 146 8.72 -5.79 11.89
CA ASN A 146 7.34 -5.46 12.21
C ASN A 146 6.44 -5.62 10.98
N PRO A 147 5.12 -5.82 11.16
CA PRO A 147 4.18 -6.00 10.06
C PRO A 147 4.20 -4.88 9.01
N VAL A 148 3.77 -5.21 7.82
CA VAL A 148 3.45 -4.25 6.76
C VAL A 148 1.94 -4.08 6.70
N VAL A 149 1.48 -2.84 6.73
CA VAL A 149 0.07 -2.48 6.56
C VAL A 149 -0.11 -1.86 5.18
N SER A 150 -1.04 -2.39 4.40
CA SER A 150 -1.30 -1.98 3.01
C SER A 150 -2.78 -1.64 2.83
N LEU A 151 -3.06 -0.44 2.33
CA LEU A 151 -4.42 0.04 2.00
C LEU A 151 -4.61 0.07 0.49
N SER A 152 -5.82 -0.25 0.02
CA SER A 152 -6.19 -0.29 -1.39
C SER A 152 -7.34 0.67 -1.66
N ILE A 153 -7.18 1.62 -2.60
CA ILE A 153 -8.20 2.62 -2.95
C ILE A 153 -8.28 2.76 -4.46
N GLY A 154 -9.49 2.74 -5.02
CA GLY A 154 -9.75 2.86 -6.46
C GLY A 154 -9.92 1.52 -7.14
N ASP A 155 -9.34 1.33 -8.32
CA ASP A 155 -9.54 0.15 -9.15
C ASP A 155 -9.07 -1.15 -8.49
N ASP A 156 -9.79 -2.23 -8.75
CA ASP A 156 -9.46 -3.57 -8.28
C ASP A 156 -8.10 -4.05 -8.81
N ILE A 157 -7.41 -4.83 -7.98
CA ILE A 157 -6.14 -5.43 -8.37
C ILE A 157 -6.01 -6.84 -7.79
N LEU A 158 -5.42 -7.74 -8.56
CA LEU A 158 -5.10 -9.07 -8.08
C LEU A 158 -3.73 -9.03 -7.40
N PHE A 159 -3.72 -9.22 -6.08
CA PHE A 159 -2.52 -9.34 -5.26
C PHE A 159 -2.10 -10.79 -5.17
N ARG A 160 -0.80 -11.03 -5.31
CA ARG A 160 -0.15 -12.35 -5.20
C ARG A 160 0.84 -12.34 -4.05
N ILE A 161 0.83 -13.40 -3.26
CA ILE A 161 1.79 -13.61 -2.16
C ILE A 161 2.03 -15.11 -2.00
N GLU A 162 3.31 -15.54 -2.13
CA GLU A 162 3.71 -16.96 -2.04
C GLU A 162 2.79 -17.90 -2.83
N GLY A 163 2.49 -17.54 -4.08
CA GLY A 163 1.63 -18.32 -4.97
C GLY A 163 0.13 -18.27 -4.65
N ARG A 164 -0.30 -17.54 -3.64
CA ARG A 164 -1.71 -17.30 -3.33
C ARG A 164 -2.18 -16.01 -3.98
N GLU A 165 -3.46 -15.96 -4.31
CA GLU A 165 -4.07 -14.80 -4.94
C GLU A 165 -5.25 -14.28 -4.12
N VAL A 166 -5.40 -12.96 -4.06
CA VAL A 166 -6.57 -12.29 -3.50
C VAL A 166 -6.90 -11.06 -4.35
N LEU A 167 -8.18 -10.86 -4.64
CA LEU A 167 -8.66 -9.64 -5.26
C LEU A 167 -8.76 -8.56 -4.17
N LEU A 168 -7.98 -7.48 -4.31
CA LEU A 168 -8.09 -6.29 -3.48
C LEU A 168 -8.97 -5.28 -4.19
N MET A 169 -10.02 -4.85 -3.51
CA MET A 169 -10.97 -3.84 -3.97
C MET A 169 -10.74 -2.53 -3.22
N SER A 170 -11.43 -1.47 -3.62
CA SER A 170 -11.38 -0.18 -2.92
C SER A 170 -11.86 -0.31 -1.48
N GLY A 171 -11.12 0.26 -0.54
CA GLY A 171 -11.39 0.17 0.90
C GLY A 171 -10.79 -1.04 1.60
N ASP A 172 -10.19 -1.98 0.86
CA ASP A 172 -9.57 -3.16 1.47
C ASP A 172 -8.25 -2.80 2.15
N ALA A 173 -7.98 -3.46 3.30
CA ALA A 173 -6.67 -3.48 3.91
C ALA A 173 -6.07 -4.90 3.86
N LEU A 174 -4.75 -4.96 3.77
CA LEU A 174 -3.96 -6.19 3.81
C LEU A 174 -2.82 -6.01 4.80
N VAL A 175 -2.61 -7.01 5.64
CA VAL A 175 -1.47 -7.07 6.55
C VAL A 175 -0.64 -8.30 6.24
N PHE A 176 0.68 -8.14 6.21
CA PHE A 176 1.59 -9.29 6.23
C PHE A 176 2.76 -9.02 7.18
N GLY A 177 3.03 -9.99 8.06
CA GLY A 177 4.01 -9.87 9.13
C GLY A 177 4.37 -11.22 9.72
N GLY A 178 5.12 -11.23 10.81
CA GLY A 178 5.60 -12.45 11.43
C GLY A 178 6.28 -13.37 10.41
N PRO A 179 5.83 -14.64 10.25
CA PRO A 179 6.45 -15.58 9.32
C PRO A 179 6.35 -15.15 7.84
N ALA A 180 5.43 -14.22 7.51
CA ALA A 180 5.24 -13.73 6.15
C ALA A 180 5.84 -12.33 5.92
N ARG A 181 6.57 -11.72 6.89
CA ARG A 181 7.11 -10.36 6.75
C ARG A 181 7.97 -10.21 5.50
N ARG A 182 8.73 -11.21 5.14
CA ARG A 182 9.59 -11.24 3.96
C ARG A 182 9.02 -12.10 2.82
N ALA A 183 7.70 -12.33 2.81
CA ALA A 183 7.05 -13.10 1.77
C ALA A 183 7.16 -12.41 0.40
N ARG A 184 7.41 -13.20 -0.64
CA ARG A 184 7.47 -12.74 -2.01
C ARG A 184 6.07 -12.39 -2.50
N HIS A 185 5.87 -11.16 -2.94
CA HIS A 185 4.55 -10.67 -3.34
C HIS A 185 4.63 -9.70 -4.53
N GLY A 186 3.48 -9.47 -5.15
CA GLY A 186 3.33 -8.57 -6.29
C GLY A 186 1.87 -8.33 -6.63
N VAL A 187 1.62 -7.51 -7.65
CA VAL A 187 0.26 -7.21 -8.13
C VAL A 187 0.17 -7.29 -9.65
N ALA A 188 -0.95 -7.81 -10.13
CA ALA A 188 -1.30 -7.79 -11.56
C ALA A 188 -1.63 -6.36 -12.02
N GLY A 189 -2.13 -6.22 -13.25
CA GLY A 189 -2.60 -4.92 -13.75
C GLY A 189 -3.90 -4.47 -13.07
N ALA A 190 -3.99 -3.20 -12.65
CA ALA A 190 -5.21 -2.61 -12.14
C ALA A 190 -6.33 -2.67 -13.18
N ARG A 191 -7.54 -3.06 -12.76
CA ARG A 191 -8.70 -3.26 -13.63
C ARG A 191 -9.46 -1.95 -13.79
N ALA A 192 -9.32 -1.32 -14.94
CA ALA A 192 -9.93 -0.03 -15.22
C ALA A 192 -11.45 0.02 -14.92
N GLY A 193 -11.89 1.08 -14.25
CA GLY A 193 -13.30 1.38 -14.05
C GLY A 193 -14.03 0.50 -13.03
N THR A 194 -13.30 -0.18 -12.16
CA THR A 194 -13.88 -1.00 -11.08
C THR A 194 -13.95 -0.27 -9.75
N GLY A 195 -13.21 0.84 -9.59
CA GLY A 195 -13.20 1.63 -8.37
C GLY A 195 -14.44 2.53 -8.23
N PRO A 196 -14.86 2.86 -6.98
CA PRO A 196 -15.97 3.76 -6.74
C PRO A 196 -15.59 5.22 -7.07
N ASN A 197 -16.48 5.91 -7.79
CA ASN A 197 -16.27 7.31 -8.19
C ASN A 197 -16.21 8.27 -7.00
N GLU A 198 -16.88 7.93 -5.90
CA GLU A 198 -17.01 8.71 -4.67
C GLU A 198 -15.67 8.97 -3.99
N THR A 199 -14.66 8.14 -4.22
CA THR A 199 -13.30 8.38 -3.74
C THR A 199 -12.62 9.59 -4.41
N GLY A 200 -13.19 10.09 -5.52
CA GLY A 200 -12.58 11.14 -6.34
C GLY A 200 -11.38 10.66 -7.17
N LEU A 201 -11.07 9.37 -7.18
CA LEU A 201 -10.09 8.76 -8.06
C LEU A 201 -10.80 8.28 -9.33
N LYS A 202 -10.61 9.00 -10.44
CA LYS A 202 -11.36 8.74 -11.70
C LYS A 202 -11.01 7.39 -12.33
N GLU A 203 -9.78 6.95 -12.20
CA GLU A 203 -9.25 5.70 -12.73
C GLU A 203 -7.94 5.32 -12.02
N GLY A 204 -7.57 4.06 -12.10
CA GLY A 204 -6.37 3.53 -11.48
C GLY A 204 -6.56 3.23 -10.00
N ARG A 205 -5.46 2.88 -9.35
CA ARG A 205 -5.44 2.45 -7.96
C ARG A 205 -4.36 3.18 -7.18
N ILE A 206 -4.70 3.64 -5.99
CA ILE A 206 -3.73 4.05 -4.98
C ILE A 206 -3.56 2.90 -3.99
N ASN A 207 -2.30 2.59 -3.69
CA ASN A 207 -1.92 1.73 -2.59
C ASN A 207 -1.04 2.52 -1.62
N ILE A 208 -1.39 2.51 -0.35
CA ILE A 208 -0.60 3.11 0.72
C ILE A 208 -0.02 1.98 1.54
N THR A 209 1.31 1.82 1.51
CA THR A 209 2.00 0.77 2.26
C THR A 209 2.81 1.40 3.38
N MET A 210 2.44 1.10 4.63
CA MET A 210 3.02 1.67 5.85
C MET A 210 3.95 0.66 6.54
N ARG A 211 5.12 1.14 7.00
CA ARG A 211 6.15 0.28 7.59
C ARG A 211 6.92 0.99 8.70
N GLN A 212 7.49 0.20 9.59
CA GLN A 212 8.56 0.61 10.48
C GLN A 212 9.91 0.36 9.81
N VAL A 213 10.86 1.28 9.97
CA VAL A 213 12.18 1.20 9.34
C VAL A 213 13.22 0.64 10.32
N HIS A 214 13.25 1.15 11.53
CA HIS A 214 14.22 0.78 12.56
C HIS A 214 13.66 -0.22 13.56
N ARG A 215 14.54 -0.98 14.19
CA ARG A 215 14.21 -1.91 15.28
C ARG A 215 13.82 -1.20 16.55
#